data_8e96f05ba03ffdfce67417b24c7e7ebc
#
_entry.id   8e96f05ba03ffdfce67417b24c7e7ebc
#
_cell.length_a   1.000
_cell.length_b   1.000
_cell.length_c   1.000
_cell.angle_alpha   90.00
_cell.angle_beta   90.00
_cell.angle_gamma   90.00
#
_symmetry.space_group_name_H-M   'P 1'
#
loop_
_entity.id
_entity.type
_entity.pdbx_description
1 polymer ?
#
loop_
_entity_poly.entity_id
_entity_poly.type
_entity_poly.pdbx_seq_one_letter_code
_entity_poly.pdbx_strand_id
1 'polypeptide(L)'
;MISRIDHVSIAVKDQEKAAHFFQDILGAVAGTCAADPVTRYFWQLFSLGDLSRLEIISPTGPGSFLDGFLKSREAGVHHITLQTPDIKKAMAHLEAHGVPFFGYNEYPEGVWTEIFIHPRDAFGVLIQIAQFESDDWLSEHVKFPAGTRWQVEKTQTGATLTFAHPGGGKVALEMDRKALQQLKESLENALA
;
A
#
# COMPACT_ATOMS: atom_id res chain seq x y z
N MET A 1 11.77 1.88 11.72
CA MET A 1 11.58 0.46 11.36
C MET A 1 10.39 0.30 10.41
N ILE A 2 9.15 0.45 10.85
CA ILE A 2 7.99 0.47 9.95
C ILE A 2 7.70 1.92 9.55
N SER A 3 7.51 2.17 8.27
CA SER A 3 7.23 3.51 7.73
C SER A 3 5.73 3.79 7.62
N ARG A 4 4.93 2.79 7.25
CA ARG A 4 3.47 2.92 7.10
C ARG A 4 2.76 1.58 6.99
N ILE A 5 1.44 1.60 7.06
CA ILE A 5 0.60 0.53 6.48
C ILE A 5 0.60 0.75 4.97
N ASP A 6 1.00 -0.26 4.20
CA ASP A 6 0.98 -0.15 2.75
C ASP A 6 -0.39 -0.52 2.18
N HIS A 7 -0.87 -1.72 2.49
CA HIS A 7 -2.19 -2.16 2.08
C HIS A 7 -2.84 -3.12 3.07
N VAL A 8 -4.14 -3.26 2.93
CA VAL A 8 -4.92 -4.34 3.51
C VAL A 8 -5.30 -5.29 2.39
N SER A 9 -4.97 -6.58 2.54
CA SER A 9 -5.29 -7.61 1.56
C SER A 9 -6.59 -8.30 1.92
N ILE A 10 -7.48 -8.42 0.94
CA ILE A 10 -8.78 -9.06 1.05
C ILE A 10 -8.79 -10.28 0.12
N ALA A 11 -8.86 -11.47 0.72
CA ALA A 11 -9.07 -12.69 -0.04
C ALA A 11 -10.54 -12.82 -0.42
N VAL A 12 -10.82 -13.14 -1.69
CA VAL A 12 -12.16 -13.28 -2.25
C VAL A 12 -12.25 -14.53 -3.12
N LYS A 13 -13.43 -15.15 -3.23
CA LYS A 13 -13.69 -16.20 -4.23
C LYS A 13 -14.00 -15.61 -5.60
N ASP A 14 -14.71 -14.49 -5.63
CA ASP A 14 -15.18 -13.80 -6.84
C ASP A 14 -14.39 -12.50 -7.03
N GLN A 15 -13.33 -12.58 -7.80
CA GLN A 15 -12.42 -11.47 -8.07
C GLN A 15 -13.11 -10.37 -8.90
N GLU A 16 -13.93 -10.72 -9.89
CA GLU A 16 -14.59 -9.75 -10.76
C GLU A 16 -15.60 -8.90 -9.97
N LYS A 17 -16.39 -9.54 -9.10
CA LYS A 17 -17.32 -8.86 -8.22
C LYS A 17 -16.60 -7.92 -7.24
N ALA A 18 -15.49 -8.35 -6.69
CA ALA A 18 -14.69 -7.51 -5.78
C ALA A 18 -14.06 -6.33 -6.53
N ALA A 19 -13.48 -6.56 -7.71
CA ALA A 19 -12.91 -5.49 -8.53
C ALA A 19 -13.97 -4.46 -8.91
N HIS A 20 -15.14 -4.89 -9.38
CA HIS A 20 -16.27 -3.99 -9.66
C HIS A 20 -16.67 -3.16 -8.43
N PHE A 21 -16.75 -3.78 -7.26
CA PHE A 21 -17.09 -3.06 -6.03
C PHE A 21 -16.08 -1.97 -5.69
N PHE A 22 -14.79 -2.31 -5.67
CA PHE A 22 -13.75 -1.35 -5.28
C PHE A 22 -13.50 -0.28 -6.35
N GLN A 23 -13.49 -0.66 -7.62
CA GLN A 23 -13.17 0.25 -8.72
C GLN A 23 -14.38 1.08 -9.15
N ASP A 24 -15.50 0.43 -9.50
CA ASP A 24 -16.63 1.13 -10.14
C ASP A 24 -17.57 1.77 -9.11
N ILE A 25 -17.71 1.18 -7.92
CA ILE A 25 -18.60 1.70 -6.87
C ILE A 25 -17.85 2.62 -5.92
N LEU A 26 -16.66 2.25 -5.45
CA LEU A 26 -15.88 3.04 -4.50
C LEU A 26 -14.86 3.98 -5.14
N GLY A 27 -14.63 3.89 -6.45
CA GLY A 27 -13.74 4.78 -7.19
C GLY A 27 -12.25 4.53 -6.95
N ALA A 28 -11.87 3.33 -6.48
CA ALA A 28 -10.48 2.94 -6.34
C ALA A 28 -9.83 2.78 -7.72
N VAL A 29 -8.57 3.16 -7.84
CA VAL A 29 -7.83 3.10 -9.09
C VAL A 29 -7.03 1.81 -9.15
N ALA A 30 -7.30 0.98 -10.15
CA ALA A 30 -6.57 -0.27 -10.37
C ALA A 30 -5.08 0.01 -10.65
N GLY A 31 -4.23 -0.66 -9.90
CA GLY A 31 -2.78 -0.63 -10.02
C GLY A 31 -2.24 -1.93 -10.61
N THR A 32 -1.03 -2.28 -10.21
CA THR A 32 -0.34 -3.49 -10.65
C THR A 32 -1.08 -4.75 -10.22
N CYS A 33 -1.04 -5.77 -11.08
CA CYS A 33 -1.60 -7.08 -10.81
C CYS A 33 -0.72 -8.18 -11.43
N ALA A 34 -0.79 -9.39 -10.87
CA ALA A 34 -0.19 -10.57 -11.47
C ALA A 34 -0.86 -11.87 -10.97
N ALA A 35 -0.61 -12.96 -11.68
CA ALA A 35 -0.92 -14.30 -11.22
C ALA A 35 0.36 -15.02 -10.81
N ASP A 36 0.32 -15.71 -9.67
CA ASP A 36 1.37 -16.62 -9.23
C ASP A 36 0.94 -18.07 -9.53
N PRO A 37 1.61 -18.73 -10.48
CA PRO A 37 1.26 -20.11 -10.86
C PRO A 37 1.69 -21.15 -9.82
N VAL A 38 2.63 -20.83 -8.93
CA VAL A 38 3.14 -21.76 -7.91
C VAL A 38 2.14 -21.89 -6.76
N THR A 39 1.74 -20.78 -6.19
CA THR A 39 0.77 -20.70 -5.09
C THR A 39 -0.67 -20.57 -5.57
N ARG A 40 -0.87 -20.50 -6.89
CA ARG A 40 -2.16 -20.52 -7.62
C ARG A 40 -3.14 -19.46 -7.16
N TYR A 41 -2.68 -18.21 -7.16
CA TYR A 41 -3.54 -17.08 -6.88
C TYR A 41 -3.29 -15.93 -7.86
N PHE A 42 -4.25 -15.05 -7.95
CA PHE A 42 -4.17 -13.75 -8.61
C PHE A 42 -4.20 -12.67 -7.53
N TRP A 43 -3.42 -11.63 -7.71
CA TRP A 43 -3.44 -10.45 -6.86
C TRP A 43 -3.55 -9.18 -7.69
N GLN A 44 -4.22 -8.18 -7.14
CA GLN A 44 -4.34 -6.85 -7.73
C GLN A 44 -4.37 -5.78 -6.66
N LEU A 45 -3.53 -4.76 -6.82
CA LEU A 45 -3.53 -3.57 -5.98
C LEU A 45 -4.50 -2.52 -6.51
N PHE A 46 -5.10 -1.78 -5.60
CA PHE A 46 -5.96 -0.63 -5.87
C PHE A 46 -5.50 0.55 -5.02
N SER A 47 -5.38 1.74 -5.64
CA SER A 47 -5.07 2.98 -4.94
C SER A 47 -6.34 3.72 -4.58
N LEU A 48 -6.42 4.23 -3.36
CA LEU A 48 -7.47 5.13 -2.87
C LEU A 48 -7.06 6.60 -3.08
N GLY A 49 -7.88 7.55 -2.67
CA GLY A 49 -7.70 8.98 -2.93
C GLY A 49 -6.41 9.59 -2.37
N ASP A 50 -5.88 9.05 -1.28
CA ASP A 50 -4.60 9.44 -0.67
C ASP A 50 -3.43 8.55 -1.10
N LEU A 51 -3.67 7.66 -2.08
CA LEU A 51 -2.77 6.60 -2.54
C LEU A 51 -2.45 5.54 -1.49
N SER A 52 -3.17 5.46 -0.38
CA SER A 52 -3.23 4.22 0.40
C SER A 52 -3.82 3.10 -0.46
N ARG A 53 -3.50 1.86 -0.13
CA ARG A 53 -3.80 0.75 -1.02
C ARG A 53 -4.68 -0.32 -0.37
N LEU A 54 -5.48 -0.94 -1.22
CA LEU A 54 -6.11 -2.24 -0.97
C LEU A 54 -5.50 -3.25 -1.93
N GLU A 55 -5.47 -4.51 -1.52
CA GLU A 55 -5.16 -5.64 -2.39
C GLU A 55 -6.35 -6.59 -2.42
N ILE A 56 -6.67 -7.09 -3.59
CA ILE A 56 -7.56 -8.24 -3.74
C ILE A 56 -6.71 -9.43 -4.14
N ILE A 57 -6.88 -10.55 -3.42
CA ILE A 57 -6.29 -11.84 -3.77
C ILE A 57 -7.38 -12.88 -3.96
N SER A 58 -7.26 -13.69 -5.01
CA SER A 58 -8.24 -14.72 -5.36
C SER A 58 -7.57 -15.98 -5.88
N PRO A 59 -8.12 -17.18 -5.61
CA PRO A 59 -7.57 -18.41 -6.16
C PRO A 59 -7.74 -18.45 -7.68
N THR A 60 -6.72 -18.94 -8.40
CA THR A 60 -6.78 -19.18 -9.86
C THR A 60 -7.15 -20.64 -10.18
N GLY A 61 -7.36 -21.47 -9.17
CA GLY A 61 -7.76 -22.87 -9.32
C GLY A 61 -7.55 -23.68 -8.05
N PRO A 62 -7.94 -24.97 -8.06
CA PRO A 62 -7.80 -25.86 -6.91
C PRO A 62 -6.33 -26.00 -6.47
N GLY A 63 -6.08 -26.09 -5.17
CA GLY A 63 -4.74 -26.16 -4.59
C GLY A 63 -4.10 -24.80 -4.38
N SER A 64 -4.88 -23.72 -4.43
CA SER A 64 -4.44 -22.40 -3.99
C SER A 64 -4.15 -22.39 -2.48
N PHE A 65 -3.15 -21.61 -2.07
CA PHE A 65 -2.92 -21.40 -0.63
C PHE A 65 -4.13 -20.74 0.06
N LEU A 66 -5.02 -20.11 -0.69
CA LEU A 66 -6.24 -19.48 -0.19
C LEU A 66 -7.38 -20.49 0.09
N ASP A 67 -7.30 -21.74 -0.39
CA ASP A 67 -8.38 -22.72 -0.26
C ASP A 67 -8.77 -22.94 1.20
N GLY A 68 -7.79 -23.02 2.10
CA GLY A 68 -8.04 -23.17 3.54
C GLY A 68 -8.74 -21.96 4.15
N PHE A 69 -8.30 -20.76 3.78
CA PHE A 69 -8.86 -19.50 4.26
C PHE A 69 -10.30 -19.29 3.77
N LEU A 70 -10.56 -19.60 2.50
CA LEU A 70 -11.86 -19.40 1.86
C LEU A 70 -12.84 -20.58 2.01
N LYS A 71 -12.43 -21.68 2.67
CA LYS A 71 -13.25 -22.88 2.83
C LYS A 71 -14.64 -22.61 3.42
N SER A 72 -14.71 -21.74 4.42
CA SER A 72 -15.95 -21.45 5.17
C SER A 72 -16.46 -20.02 4.99
N ARG A 73 -15.91 -19.28 4.03
CA ARG A 73 -16.26 -17.87 3.79
C ARG A 73 -16.14 -17.52 2.30
N GLU A 74 -16.87 -16.51 1.86
CA GLU A 74 -16.79 -16.00 0.49
C GLU A 74 -15.65 -14.98 0.32
N ALA A 75 -15.34 -14.24 1.40
CA ALA A 75 -14.29 -13.24 1.44
C ALA A 75 -13.87 -12.94 2.88
N GLY A 76 -12.74 -12.24 3.04
CA GLY A 76 -12.30 -11.71 4.33
C GLY A 76 -10.93 -11.06 4.25
N VAL A 77 -10.61 -10.22 5.26
CA VAL A 77 -9.27 -9.66 5.42
C VAL A 77 -8.29 -10.82 5.65
N HIS A 78 -7.27 -10.91 4.79
CA HIS A 78 -6.28 -11.98 4.82
C HIS A 78 -5.01 -11.52 5.56
N HIS A 79 -4.46 -10.36 5.21
CA HIS A 79 -3.28 -9.81 5.87
C HIS A 79 -3.24 -8.27 5.82
N ILE A 80 -2.34 -7.73 6.62
CA ILE A 80 -1.98 -6.31 6.59
C ILE A 80 -0.51 -6.23 6.22
N THR A 81 -0.18 -5.42 5.22
CA THR A 81 1.19 -5.19 4.77
C THR A 81 1.74 -3.90 5.37
N LEU A 82 2.85 -4.03 6.07
CA LEU A 82 3.61 -2.94 6.66
C LEU A 82 4.89 -2.72 5.84
N GLN A 83 5.12 -1.50 5.38
CA GLN A 83 6.33 -1.16 4.65
C GLN A 83 7.49 -0.86 5.60
N THR A 84 8.67 -1.36 5.27
CA THR A 84 9.93 -1.01 5.91
C THR A 84 10.95 -0.50 4.88
N PRO A 85 11.79 0.48 5.21
CA PRO A 85 12.88 0.90 4.34
C PRO A 85 14.07 -0.07 4.36
N ASP A 86 14.11 -1.02 5.30
CA ASP A 86 15.23 -1.95 5.46
C ASP A 86 14.73 -3.24 6.12
N ILE A 87 14.48 -4.25 5.30
CA ILE A 87 13.96 -5.55 5.77
C ILE A 87 14.93 -6.27 6.68
N LYS A 88 16.24 -6.14 6.44
CA LYS A 88 17.26 -6.81 7.27
C LYS A 88 17.31 -6.23 8.68
N LYS A 89 17.18 -4.90 8.81
CA LYS A 89 17.03 -4.25 10.13
C LYS A 89 15.73 -4.62 10.81
N ALA A 90 14.64 -4.76 10.06
CA ALA A 90 13.37 -5.21 10.60
C ALA A 90 13.47 -6.63 11.16
N MET A 91 14.08 -7.56 10.41
CA MET A 91 14.33 -8.94 10.85
C MET A 91 15.15 -8.97 12.13
N ALA A 92 16.32 -8.31 12.14
CA ALA A 92 17.18 -8.26 13.32
C ALA A 92 16.48 -7.67 14.55
N HIS A 93 15.61 -6.69 14.35
CA HIS A 93 14.83 -6.10 15.44
C HIS A 93 13.79 -7.09 15.98
N LEU A 94 13.08 -7.82 15.12
CA LEU A 94 12.13 -8.86 15.54
C LEU A 94 12.83 -9.97 16.34
N GLU A 95 13.99 -10.44 15.85
CA GLU A 95 14.83 -11.45 16.53
C GLU A 95 15.25 -10.97 17.93
N ALA A 96 15.73 -9.73 18.04
CA ALA A 96 16.16 -9.15 19.30
C ALA A 96 15.02 -9.05 20.34
N HIS A 97 13.76 -9.03 19.90
CA HIS A 97 12.57 -8.99 20.74
C HIS A 97 11.87 -10.34 20.86
N GLY A 98 12.45 -11.41 20.32
CA GLY A 98 11.87 -12.75 20.39
C GLY A 98 10.58 -12.92 19.60
N VAL A 99 10.33 -12.10 18.58
CA VAL A 99 9.15 -12.20 17.72
C VAL A 99 9.48 -13.11 16.54
N PRO A 100 8.86 -14.30 16.43
CA PRO A 100 9.12 -15.20 15.32
C PRO A 100 8.50 -14.67 14.03
N PHE A 101 9.23 -14.84 12.94
CA PHE A 101 8.76 -14.55 11.58
C PHE A 101 9.13 -15.70 10.64
N PHE A 102 8.53 -15.71 9.44
CA PHE A 102 8.74 -16.77 8.43
C PHE A 102 8.59 -16.21 7.01
N GLY A 103 8.86 -17.05 6.01
CA GLY A 103 8.54 -16.76 4.62
C GLY A 103 9.40 -15.64 4.02
N TYR A 104 10.69 -15.55 4.41
CA TYR A 104 11.60 -14.62 3.72
C TYR A 104 11.61 -14.93 2.24
N ASN A 105 11.29 -13.94 1.44
CA ASN A 105 11.25 -14.02 0.00
C ASN A 105 11.81 -12.73 -0.59
N GLU A 106 12.69 -12.86 -1.56
CA GLU A 106 13.31 -11.75 -2.28
C GLU A 106 13.05 -11.96 -3.77
N TYR A 107 12.28 -11.07 -4.36
CA TYR A 107 11.94 -11.11 -5.77
C TYR A 107 13.07 -10.53 -6.62
N PRO A 108 13.19 -10.95 -7.89
CA PRO A 108 14.25 -10.48 -8.78
C PRO A 108 14.37 -8.96 -8.81
N GLU A 109 15.61 -8.48 -8.97
CA GLU A 109 15.94 -7.04 -9.05
C GLU A 109 15.60 -6.23 -7.80
N GLY A 110 15.22 -6.90 -6.69
CA GLY A 110 14.87 -6.24 -5.44
C GLY A 110 13.56 -5.47 -5.48
N VAL A 111 12.70 -5.74 -6.46
CA VAL A 111 11.40 -5.07 -6.61
C VAL A 111 10.50 -5.25 -5.40
N TRP A 112 10.69 -6.35 -4.67
CA TRP A 112 9.95 -6.67 -3.46
C TRP A 112 10.73 -7.65 -2.60
N THR A 113 10.83 -7.40 -1.31
CA THR A 113 11.38 -8.34 -0.33
C THR A 113 10.45 -8.37 0.88
N GLU A 114 10.14 -9.55 1.39
CA GLU A 114 9.10 -9.71 2.42
C GLU A 114 9.44 -10.76 3.47
N ILE A 115 8.76 -10.63 4.61
CA ILE A 115 8.62 -11.63 5.68
C ILE A 115 7.22 -11.57 6.25
N PHE A 116 6.84 -12.60 7.00
CA PHE A 116 5.52 -12.68 7.62
C PHE A 116 5.62 -12.97 9.12
N ILE A 117 4.74 -12.38 9.92
CA ILE A 117 4.50 -12.74 11.30
C ILE A 117 3.17 -13.49 11.36
N HIS A 118 3.20 -14.72 11.92
CA HIS A 118 2.02 -15.57 11.98
C HIS A 118 0.94 -14.96 12.88
N PRO A 119 -0.37 -15.14 12.58
CA PRO A 119 -1.48 -14.59 13.38
C PRO A 119 -1.42 -14.90 14.87
N ARG A 120 -0.93 -16.08 15.27
CA ARG A 120 -0.78 -16.43 16.69
C ARG A 120 0.19 -15.53 17.44
N ASP A 121 1.15 -14.94 16.72
CA ASP A 121 2.23 -14.09 17.28
C ASP A 121 1.95 -12.59 17.02
N ALA A 122 0.83 -12.27 16.32
CA ALA A 122 0.41 -10.93 15.91
C ALA A 122 -1.09 -10.67 16.16
N PHE A 123 -1.59 -11.07 17.34
CA PHE A 123 -2.95 -10.76 17.79
C PHE A 123 -4.08 -11.21 16.87
N GLY A 124 -3.88 -12.32 16.14
CA GLY A 124 -4.88 -12.89 15.22
C GLY A 124 -4.84 -12.36 13.79
N VAL A 125 -3.86 -11.52 13.44
CA VAL A 125 -3.69 -10.94 12.11
C VAL A 125 -2.41 -11.46 11.47
N LEU A 126 -2.46 -11.91 10.22
CA LEU A 126 -1.24 -12.16 9.44
C LEU A 126 -0.63 -10.81 9.07
N ILE A 127 0.59 -10.56 9.54
CA ILE A 127 1.33 -9.34 9.19
C ILE A 127 2.39 -9.70 8.15
N GLN A 128 2.37 -9.01 7.04
CA GLN A 128 3.44 -8.99 6.06
C GLN A 128 4.28 -7.73 6.30
N ILE A 129 5.59 -7.87 6.34
CA ILE A 129 6.53 -6.74 6.37
C ILE A 129 7.29 -6.78 5.05
N ALA A 130 7.25 -5.69 4.29
CA ALA A 130 7.83 -5.64 2.96
C ALA A 130 8.70 -4.40 2.74
N GLN A 131 9.77 -4.60 1.98
CA GLN A 131 10.64 -3.54 1.47
C GLN A 131 10.47 -3.46 -0.05
N PHE A 132 10.19 -2.27 -0.56
CA PHE A 132 9.98 -2.00 -1.98
C PHE A 132 9.94 -0.49 -2.24
N GLU A 133 10.07 -0.08 -3.50
CA GLU A 133 9.82 1.31 -3.93
C GLU A 133 8.32 1.50 -4.19
N SER A 134 7.71 2.41 -3.43
CA SER A 134 6.24 2.56 -3.42
C SER A 134 5.65 2.96 -4.76
N ASP A 135 6.37 3.81 -5.53
CA ASP A 135 5.88 4.34 -6.80
C ASP A 135 5.84 3.27 -7.90
N ASP A 136 6.64 2.19 -7.79
CA ASP A 136 6.65 1.10 -8.78
C ASP A 136 5.32 0.33 -8.83
N TRP A 137 4.53 0.43 -7.78
CA TRP A 137 3.27 -0.30 -7.59
C TRP A 137 2.02 0.56 -7.84
N LEU A 138 2.21 1.82 -8.25
CA LEU A 138 1.12 2.73 -8.58
C LEU A 138 0.84 2.75 -10.09
N SER A 139 -0.40 3.01 -10.45
CA SER A 139 -0.76 3.34 -11.84
C SER A 139 -0.12 4.67 -12.26
N GLU A 140 0.38 4.75 -13.49
CA GLU A 140 1.12 5.91 -14.00
C GLU A 140 0.35 7.23 -13.87
N HIS A 141 -0.96 7.20 -14.07
CA HIS A 141 -1.78 8.42 -14.03
C HIS A 141 -2.05 8.96 -12.61
N VAL A 142 -1.67 8.23 -11.55
CA VAL A 142 -1.79 8.72 -10.17
C VAL A 142 -0.44 9.08 -9.56
N LYS A 143 0.67 8.75 -10.24
CA LYS A 143 2.02 9.13 -9.80
C LYS A 143 2.23 10.64 -9.92
N PHE A 144 3.12 11.18 -9.08
CA PHE A 144 3.68 12.50 -9.36
C PHE A 144 4.59 12.44 -10.60
N PRO A 145 4.65 13.50 -11.41
CA PRO A 145 5.65 13.62 -12.47
C PRO A 145 7.07 13.43 -11.90
N ALA A 146 7.95 12.79 -12.68
CA ALA A 146 9.32 12.53 -12.26
C ALA A 146 10.01 13.81 -11.73
N GLY A 147 10.63 13.73 -10.57
CA GLY A 147 11.29 14.86 -9.90
C GLY A 147 10.35 15.85 -9.20
N THR A 148 9.04 15.68 -9.29
CA THR A 148 8.05 16.54 -8.64
C THR A 148 7.60 15.89 -7.33
N ARG A 149 7.61 16.67 -6.25
CA ARG A 149 7.17 16.24 -4.92
C ARG A 149 5.95 16.98 -4.42
N TRP A 150 5.45 17.94 -5.17
CA TRP A 150 4.31 18.76 -4.82
C TRP A 150 3.63 19.35 -6.05
N GLN A 151 2.35 19.68 -5.90
CA GLN A 151 1.53 20.37 -6.90
C GLN A 151 0.67 21.42 -6.21
N VAL A 152 0.33 22.49 -6.93
CA VAL A 152 -0.56 23.55 -6.45
C VAL A 152 -1.64 23.77 -7.50
N GLU A 153 -2.89 23.55 -7.12
CA GLU A 153 -4.06 23.75 -7.98
C GLU A 153 -4.90 24.91 -7.43
N LYS A 154 -5.11 25.94 -8.27
CA LYS A 154 -5.92 27.09 -7.87
C LYS A 154 -7.37 26.71 -7.75
N THR A 155 -8.03 27.11 -6.64
CA THR A 155 -9.49 27.00 -6.42
C THR A 155 -10.15 28.37 -6.44
N GLN A 156 -11.46 28.41 -6.28
CA GLN A 156 -12.20 29.69 -6.21
C GLN A 156 -11.83 30.51 -4.97
N THR A 157 -11.53 29.84 -3.85
CA THR A 157 -11.29 30.47 -2.54
C THR A 157 -9.81 30.50 -2.13
N GLY A 158 -8.95 29.77 -2.85
CA GLY A 158 -7.54 29.62 -2.50
C GLY A 158 -6.81 28.66 -3.41
N ALA A 159 -6.24 27.59 -2.87
CA ALA A 159 -5.61 26.50 -3.62
C ALA A 159 -5.65 25.18 -2.85
N THR A 160 -5.57 24.08 -3.60
CA THR A 160 -5.24 22.76 -3.08
C THR A 160 -3.73 22.53 -3.26
N LEU A 161 -3.02 22.29 -2.18
CA LEU A 161 -1.62 21.88 -2.18
C LEU A 161 -1.56 20.36 -1.99
N THR A 162 -0.95 19.66 -2.93
CA THR A 162 -0.75 18.22 -2.84
C THR A 162 0.74 17.93 -2.71
N PHE A 163 1.12 17.12 -1.72
CA PHE A 163 2.50 16.72 -1.45
C PHE A 163 2.65 15.20 -1.58
N ALA A 164 3.75 14.76 -2.17
CA ALA A 164 4.13 13.35 -2.15
C ALA A 164 4.52 12.94 -0.73
N HIS A 165 3.93 11.86 -0.23
CA HIS A 165 4.30 11.31 1.07
C HIS A 165 5.62 10.52 0.94
N PRO A 166 6.59 10.65 1.86
CA PRO A 166 7.87 9.93 1.78
C PRO A 166 7.75 8.40 1.76
N GLY A 167 6.71 7.85 2.37
CA GLY A 167 6.41 6.41 2.36
C GLY A 167 5.58 5.94 1.18
N GLY A 168 5.39 6.77 0.14
CA GLY A 168 4.46 6.55 -0.97
C GLY A 168 3.05 7.03 -0.63
N GLY A 169 2.34 7.53 -1.61
CA GLY A 169 1.05 8.17 -1.44
C GLY A 169 1.13 9.70 -1.54
N LYS A 170 0.02 10.36 -1.26
CA LYS A 170 -0.08 11.83 -1.32
C LYS A 170 -0.92 12.40 -0.18
N VAL A 171 -0.62 13.63 0.20
CA VAL A 171 -1.40 14.44 1.13
C VAL A 171 -1.89 15.68 0.42
N ALA A 172 -3.20 15.94 0.45
CA ALA A 172 -3.80 17.15 -0.10
C ALA A 172 -4.26 18.07 1.04
N LEU A 173 -3.95 19.34 0.94
CA LEU A 173 -4.34 20.38 1.88
C LEU A 173 -5.11 21.48 1.15
N GLU A 174 -6.36 21.69 1.54
CA GLU A 174 -7.15 22.84 1.10
C GLU A 174 -6.72 24.08 1.89
N MET A 175 -6.31 25.13 1.19
CA MET A 175 -5.87 26.37 1.81
C MET A 175 -6.62 27.56 1.21
N ASP A 176 -7.17 28.41 2.09
CA ASP A 176 -7.72 29.70 1.68
C ASP A 176 -6.57 30.70 1.39
N ARG A 177 -6.93 31.88 0.86
CA ARG A 177 -5.95 32.91 0.52
C ARG A 177 -5.12 33.38 1.71
N LYS A 178 -5.71 33.41 2.91
CA LYS A 178 -5.01 33.83 4.13
C LYS A 178 -3.96 32.79 4.54
N ALA A 179 -4.35 31.52 4.55
CA ALA A 179 -3.42 30.43 4.85
C ALA A 179 -2.28 30.31 3.81
N LEU A 180 -2.57 30.52 2.53
CA LEU A 180 -1.58 30.58 1.47
C LEU A 180 -0.58 31.73 1.67
N GLN A 181 -1.05 32.90 2.08
CA GLN A 181 -0.17 34.02 2.36
C GLN A 181 0.74 33.72 3.57
N GLN A 182 0.21 33.13 4.63
CA GLN A 182 1.00 32.71 5.79
C GLN A 182 2.06 31.66 5.44
N LEU A 183 1.68 30.67 4.60
CA LEU A 183 2.63 29.66 4.11
C LEU A 183 3.76 30.32 3.30
N LYS A 184 3.41 31.25 2.39
CA LYS A 184 4.41 31.99 1.60
C LYS A 184 5.39 32.71 2.50
N GLU A 185 4.93 33.47 3.50
CA GLU A 185 5.77 34.19 4.47
C GLU A 185 6.67 33.22 5.25
N SER A 186 6.13 32.06 5.66
CA SER A 186 6.92 31.04 6.36
C SER A 186 8.04 30.46 5.48
N LEU A 187 7.76 30.23 4.18
CA LEU A 187 8.76 29.77 3.23
C LEU A 187 9.82 30.82 2.92
N GLU A 188 9.43 32.08 2.76
CA GLU A 188 10.37 33.22 2.59
C GLU A 188 11.32 33.34 3.79
N ASN A 189 10.79 33.21 5.02
CA ASN A 189 11.61 33.23 6.24
C ASN A 189 12.54 32.00 6.36
N ALA A 190 12.17 30.86 5.83
CA ALA A 190 13.00 29.65 5.84
C ALA A 190 14.14 29.70 4.79
N LEU A 191 14.04 30.59 3.79
CA LEU A 191 15.04 30.78 2.73
C LEU A 191 16.02 31.94 3.05
N ALA A 192 15.72 32.76 4.03
CA ALA A 192 16.56 33.87 4.47
C ALA A 192 17.69 33.40 5.40
#